data_760c3f8aa74856474efe850e8e844fa4
#
_entry.id   760c3f8aa74856474efe850e8e844fa4
#
_cell.length_a   1.000
_cell.length_b   1.000
_cell.length_c   1.000
_cell.angle_alpha   90.00
_cell.angle_beta   90.00
_cell.angle_gamma   90.00
#
_symmetry.space_group_name_H-M   'P 1'
#
loop_
_entity.id
_entity.type
_entity.pdbx_description
1 polymer ?
#
loop_
_entity_poly.entity_id
_entity_poly.type
_entity_poly.pdbx_seq_one_letter_code
_entity_poly.pdbx_strand_id
1 'polypeptide(L)'
;MIHENELRGDIVFSETLRKLRKNKKLNQAQLAKELYISPSAVSQYETGRTTPSRETLNRIAAYFNVSPEYLMGTSKIYEIEEMLNQEYYPGTTVSEALKKIMRVRGKDREALLTVVDALTVYGNRSGRL
;
A
#
# COMPACT_ATOMS: atom_id res chain seq x y z
N MET A 1 -19.29 -5.65 19.59
CA MET A 1 -19.43 -4.90 18.31
C MET A 1 -18.05 -4.64 17.72
N ILE A 2 -17.81 -5.21 16.55
CA ILE A 2 -16.52 -5.04 15.87
C ILE A 2 -16.59 -3.70 15.13
N HIS A 3 -15.63 -2.79 15.41
CA HIS A 3 -15.57 -1.51 14.72
C HIS A 3 -15.09 -1.72 13.26
N GLU A 4 -15.67 -0.98 12.31
CA GLU A 4 -15.30 -1.03 10.89
C GLU A 4 -13.79 -0.86 10.67
N ASN A 5 -13.13 -0.05 11.51
CA ASN A 5 -11.69 0.16 11.45
C ASN A 5 -10.87 -1.08 11.79
N GLU A 6 -11.35 -1.93 12.71
CA GLU A 6 -10.67 -3.18 13.07
C GLU A 6 -10.78 -4.19 11.93
N LEU A 7 -11.98 -4.38 11.37
CA LEU A 7 -12.20 -5.25 10.21
C LEU A 7 -11.37 -4.81 9.00
N ARG A 8 -11.29 -3.51 8.78
CA ARG A 8 -10.49 -2.95 7.68
C ARG A 8 -9.00 -3.22 7.88
N GLY A 9 -8.51 -3.07 9.10
CA GLY A 9 -7.12 -3.37 9.45
C GLY A 9 -6.76 -4.83 9.22
N ASP A 10 -7.65 -5.75 9.58
CA ASP A 10 -7.46 -7.20 9.39
C ASP A 10 -7.44 -7.58 7.91
N ILE A 11 -8.32 -7.03 7.10
CA ILE A 11 -8.35 -7.24 5.65
C ILE A 11 -7.08 -6.67 5.01
N VAL A 12 -6.69 -5.47 5.37
CA VAL A 12 -5.47 -4.84 4.85
C VAL A 12 -4.24 -5.65 5.24
N PHE A 13 -4.15 -6.11 6.48
CA PHE A 13 -3.06 -6.96 6.94
C PHE A 13 -2.94 -8.22 6.09
N SER A 14 -4.03 -8.95 5.88
CA SER A 14 -4.05 -10.18 5.09
C SER A 14 -3.54 -9.97 3.68
N GLU A 15 -4.03 -8.95 3.00
CA GLU A 15 -3.66 -8.61 1.64
C GLU A 15 -2.20 -8.13 1.56
N THR A 16 -1.78 -7.28 2.49
CA THR A 16 -0.43 -6.74 2.54
C THR A 16 0.60 -7.83 2.80
N LEU A 17 0.32 -8.73 3.74
CA LEU A 17 1.20 -9.87 4.01
C LEU A 17 1.40 -10.74 2.77
N ARG A 18 0.32 -11.08 2.10
CA ARG A 18 0.37 -11.87 0.85
C ARG A 18 1.19 -11.16 -0.22
N LYS A 19 0.97 -9.86 -0.42
CA LYS A 19 1.69 -9.04 -1.39
C LYS A 19 3.19 -9.00 -1.08
N LEU A 20 3.57 -8.73 0.16
CA LEU A 20 4.97 -8.70 0.58
C LEU A 20 5.65 -10.06 0.40
N ARG A 21 4.95 -11.14 0.75
CA ARG A 21 5.45 -12.50 0.54
C ARG A 21 5.73 -12.77 -0.93
N LYS A 22 4.76 -12.49 -1.80
CA LYS A 22 4.88 -12.71 -3.24
C LYS A 22 5.99 -11.85 -3.86
N ASN A 23 6.15 -10.62 -3.40
CA ASN A 23 7.22 -9.74 -3.85
C ASN A 23 8.61 -10.30 -3.54
N LYS A 24 8.75 -11.02 -2.42
CA LYS A 24 9.98 -11.76 -2.10
C LYS A 24 10.06 -13.13 -2.77
N LYS A 25 9.08 -13.52 -3.56
CA LYS A 25 9.00 -14.81 -4.25
C LYS A 25 9.04 -16.00 -3.31
N LEU A 26 8.44 -15.86 -2.12
CA LEU A 26 8.33 -16.90 -1.12
C LEU A 26 6.96 -17.56 -1.18
N ASN A 27 6.91 -18.89 -0.98
CA ASN A 27 5.66 -19.56 -0.68
C ASN A 27 5.33 -19.45 0.81
N GLN A 28 4.14 -19.87 1.22
CA GLN A 28 3.71 -19.78 2.62
C GLN A 28 4.62 -20.54 3.59
N ALA A 29 5.08 -21.73 3.19
CA ALA A 29 5.98 -22.55 4.02
C ALA A 29 7.35 -21.88 4.20
N GLN A 30 7.89 -21.28 3.15
CA GLN A 30 9.16 -20.56 3.21
C GLN A 30 9.06 -19.34 4.12
N LEU A 31 8.00 -18.55 4.00
CA LEU A 31 7.76 -17.40 4.87
C LEU A 31 7.60 -17.85 6.33
N ALA A 32 6.85 -18.90 6.57
CA ALA A 32 6.64 -19.45 7.91
C ALA A 32 7.98 -19.81 8.58
N LYS A 33 8.88 -20.45 7.84
CA LYS A 33 10.21 -20.79 8.30
C LYS A 33 11.01 -19.54 8.71
N GLU A 34 10.99 -18.52 7.89
CA GLU A 34 11.70 -17.26 8.16
C GLU A 34 11.14 -16.53 9.39
N LEU A 35 9.85 -16.66 9.64
CA LEU A 35 9.17 -16.02 10.76
C LEU A 35 9.12 -16.88 12.03
N TYR A 36 9.63 -18.11 11.97
CA TYR A 36 9.56 -19.09 13.08
C TYR A 36 8.13 -19.36 13.55
N ILE A 37 7.21 -19.49 12.58
CA ILE A 37 5.81 -19.86 12.82
C ILE A 37 5.41 -21.03 11.91
N SER A 38 4.23 -21.58 12.10
CA SER A 38 3.76 -22.69 11.28
C SER A 38 3.27 -22.19 9.90
N PRO A 39 3.35 -23.00 8.83
CA PRO A 39 2.73 -22.69 7.55
C PRO A 39 1.22 -22.45 7.65
N SER A 40 0.57 -23.19 8.55
CA SER A 40 -0.86 -23.00 8.85
C SER A 40 -1.15 -21.59 9.40
N ALA A 41 -0.29 -21.05 10.24
CA ALA A 41 -0.42 -19.69 10.75
C ALA A 41 -0.35 -18.66 9.62
N VAL A 42 0.61 -18.78 8.70
CA VAL A 42 0.71 -17.89 7.54
C VAL A 42 -0.56 -17.96 6.68
N SER A 43 -1.03 -19.17 6.40
CA SER A 43 -2.27 -19.38 5.66
C SER A 43 -3.47 -18.70 6.33
N GLN A 44 -3.61 -18.85 7.63
CA GLN A 44 -4.71 -18.25 8.39
C GLN A 44 -4.61 -16.71 8.40
N TYR A 45 -3.41 -16.16 8.50
CA TYR A 45 -3.19 -14.71 8.41
C TYR A 45 -3.58 -14.17 7.02
N GLU A 46 -3.19 -14.85 5.97
CA GLU A 46 -3.48 -14.43 4.60
C GLU A 46 -4.94 -14.59 4.19
N THR A 47 -5.69 -15.47 4.87
CA THR A 47 -7.14 -15.65 4.64
C THR A 47 -7.99 -14.81 5.60
N GLY A 48 -7.37 -14.10 6.53
CA GLY A 48 -8.08 -13.30 7.52
C GLY A 48 -8.77 -14.10 8.62
N ARG A 49 -8.49 -15.41 8.75
CA ARG A 49 -9.09 -16.25 9.79
C ARG A 49 -8.59 -15.92 11.18
N THR A 50 -7.33 -15.55 11.29
CA THR A 50 -6.71 -15.13 12.55
C THR A 50 -5.87 -13.90 12.34
N THR A 51 -5.67 -13.14 13.40
CA THR A 51 -4.76 -12.00 13.43
C THR A 51 -3.56 -12.36 14.30
N PRO A 52 -2.36 -11.87 13.96
CA PRO A 52 -1.18 -12.15 14.77
C PRO A 52 -1.23 -11.40 16.09
N SER A 53 -0.54 -11.94 17.10
CA SER A 53 -0.24 -11.19 18.30
C SER A 53 0.65 -9.98 17.96
N ARG A 54 0.71 -9.01 18.87
CA ARG A 54 1.57 -7.84 18.68
C ARG A 54 3.03 -8.23 18.48
N GLU A 55 3.51 -9.20 19.22
CA GLU A 55 4.87 -9.73 19.08
C GLU A 55 5.11 -10.30 17.67
N THR A 56 4.20 -11.13 17.19
CA THR A 56 4.28 -11.71 15.85
C THR A 56 4.17 -10.62 14.77
N LEU A 57 3.27 -9.66 14.94
CA LEU A 57 3.14 -8.53 14.03
C LEU A 57 4.45 -7.74 13.93
N ASN A 58 5.08 -7.45 15.05
CA ASN A 58 6.37 -6.75 15.08
C ASN A 58 7.47 -7.56 14.38
N ARG A 59 7.46 -8.86 14.54
CA ARG A 59 8.42 -9.76 13.88
C ARG A 59 8.23 -9.80 12.37
N ILE A 60 6.99 -9.84 11.91
CA ILE A 60 6.65 -9.75 10.47
C ILE A 60 7.12 -8.40 9.91
N ALA A 61 6.82 -7.31 10.59
CA ALA A 61 7.22 -5.97 10.19
C ALA A 61 8.74 -5.85 10.06
N ALA A 62 9.48 -6.34 11.04
CA ALA A 62 10.94 -6.33 11.03
C ALA A 62 11.51 -7.15 9.86
N TYR A 63 10.94 -8.33 9.59
CA TYR A 63 11.37 -9.18 8.49
C TYR A 63 11.21 -8.48 7.11
N PHE A 64 10.09 -7.81 6.89
CA PHE A 64 9.84 -7.10 5.64
C PHE A 64 10.37 -5.67 5.63
N ASN A 65 11.01 -5.23 6.70
CA ASN A 65 11.53 -3.86 6.85
C ASN A 65 10.44 -2.79 6.63
N VAL A 66 9.29 -3.01 7.20
CA VAL A 66 8.17 -2.08 7.23
C VAL A 66 7.72 -1.82 8.66
N SER A 67 6.92 -0.79 8.89
CA SER A 67 6.34 -0.55 10.21
C SER A 67 5.12 -1.46 10.45
N PRO A 68 4.78 -1.77 11.71
CA PRO A 68 3.53 -2.46 12.01
C PRO A 68 2.31 -1.70 11.49
N GLU A 69 2.33 -0.39 11.53
CA GLU A 69 1.28 0.49 11.00
C GLU A 69 1.12 0.32 9.48
N TYR A 70 2.20 0.13 8.75
CA TYR A 70 2.16 -0.18 7.33
C TYR A 70 1.40 -1.49 7.07
N LEU A 71 1.71 -2.54 7.84
CA LEU A 71 1.03 -3.83 7.72
C LEU A 71 -0.49 -3.71 7.97
N MET A 72 -0.88 -2.83 8.90
CA MET A 72 -2.28 -2.62 9.26
C MET A 72 -2.98 -1.57 8.39
N GLY A 73 -2.28 -0.96 7.45
CA GLY A 73 -2.83 0.05 6.56
C GLY A 73 -3.07 1.42 7.20
N THR A 74 -2.43 1.69 8.34
CA THR A 74 -2.59 2.96 9.08
C THR A 74 -1.41 3.92 8.92
N SER A 75 -0.37 3.53 8.15
CA SER A 75 0.77 4.41 7.90
C SER A 75 0.48 5.38 6.76
N LYS A 76 1.11 6.55 6.80
CA LYS A 76 1.04 7.51 5.70
C LYS A 76 1.64 6.96 4.40
N ILE A 77 2.69 6.15 4.50
CA ILE A 77 3.30 5.50 3.33
C ILE A 77 2.30 4.57 2.65
N TYR A 78 1.56 3.78 3.43
CA TYR A 78 0.52 2.90 2.90
C TYR A 78 -0.57 3.71 2.18
N GLU A 79 -1.07 4.78 2.80
CA GLU A 79 -2.08 5.67 2.19
C GLU A 79 -1.59 6.26 0.85
N ILE A 80 -0.34 6.68 0.79
CA ILE A 80 0.27 7.22 -0.43
C ILE A 80 0.37 6.15 -1.51
N GLU A 81 0.82 4.94 -1.17
CA GLU A 81 0.90 3.82 -2.12
C GLU A 81 -0.48 3.47 -2.69
N GLU A 82 -1.51 3.40 -1.84
CA GLU A 82 -2.88 3.17 -2.28
C GLU A 82 -3.35 4.25 -3.26
N MET A 83 -3.09 5.51 -2.93
CA MET A 83 -3.41 6.63 -3.81
C MET A 83 -2.70 6.53 -5.17
N LEU A 84 -1.41 6.19 -5.17
CA LEU A 84 -0.61 6.06 -6.39
C LEU A 84 -1.04 4.89 -7.28
N ASN A 85 -1.63 3.86 -6.68
CA ASN A 85 -2.11 2.68 -7.40
C ASN A 85 -3.55 2.80 -7.87
N GLN A 86 -4.27 3.85 -7.47
CA GLN A 86 -5.60 4.10 -8.00
C GLN A 86 -5.55 4.36 -9.49
N GLU A 87 -6.53 3.85 -10.20
CA GLU A 87 -6.66 4.12 -11.62
C GLU A 87 -7.12 5.58 -11.81
N TYR A 88 -6.27 6.37 -12.43
CA TYR A 88 -6.55 7.78 -12.71
C TYR A 88 -7.58 7.92 -13.83
N TYR A 89 -7.45 7.09 -14.84
CA TYR A 89 -8.40 6.89 -15.89
C TYR A 89 -8.14 5.55 -16.61
N PRO A 90 -9.08 5.01 -17.40
CA PRO A 90 -8.97 3.63 -17.89
C PRO A 90 -7.58 3.28 -18.44
N GLY A 91 -6.94 2.31 -17.83
CA GLY A 91 -5.64 1.80 -18.23
C GLY A 91 -4.43 2.59 -17.73
N THR A 92 -4.62 3.59 -16.86
CA THR A 92 -3.49 4.39 -16.35
C THR A 92 -3.64 4.70 -14.86
N THR A 93 -2.71 4.21 -14.06
CA THR A 93 -2.65 4.55 -12.64
C THR A 93 -2.02 5.93 -12.43
N VAL A 94 -2.25 6.53 -11.26
CA VAL A 94 -1.60 7.79 -10.87
C VAL A 94 -0.08 7.65 -10.92
N SER A 95 0.45 6.51 -10.48
CA SER A 95 1.88 6.22 -10.52
C SER A 95 2.45 6.27 -11.94
N GLU A 96 1.76 5.68 -12.91
CA GLU A 96 2.18 5.70 -14.32
C GLU A 96 2.09 7.10 -14.92
N ALA A 97 1.04 7.84 -14.58
CA ALA A 97 0.90 9.24 -15.00
C ALA A 97 2.06 10.09 -14.49
N LEU A 98 2.43 9.96 -13.21
CA LEU A 98 3.57 10.66 -12.62
C LEU A 98 4.90 10.28 -13.27
N LYS A 99 5.12 8.99 -13.57
CA LYS A 99 6.33 8.54 -14.28
C LYS A 99 6.46 9.17 -15.65
N LYS A 100 5.36 9.30 -16.38
CA LYS A 100 5.32 9.98 -17.69
C LYS A 100 5.69 11.46 -17.55
N ILE A 101 5.11 12.15 -16.56
CA ILE A 101 5.39 13.55 -16.27
C ILE A 101 6.87 13.74 -15.93
N MET A 102 7.44 12.86 -15.12
CA MET A 102 8.84 12.97 -14.72
C MET A 102 9.85 12.74 -15.85
N ARG A 103 9.43 12.11 -16.95
CA ARG A 103 10.26 11.93 -18.15
C ARG A 103 10.32 13.17 -19.04
N VAL A 104 9.38 14.09 -18.87
CA VAL A 104 9.38 15.35 -19.61
C VAL A 104 10.52 16.25 -19.09
N ARG A 105 11.30 16.81 -19.97
CA ARG A 105 12.49 17.61 -19.63
C ARG A 105 12.48 18.98 -20.31
N GLY A 106 13.33 19.88 -19.80
CA GLY A 106 13.53 21.19 -20.38
C GLY A 106 12.31 22.09 -20.27
N LYS A 107 12.10 22.92 -21.30
CA LYS A 107 11.00 23.89 -21.35
C LYS A 107 9.62 23.25 -21.31
N ASP A 108 9.50 22.04 -21.83
CA ASP A 108 8.24 21.31 -21.81
C ASP A 108 7.83 20.92 -20.38
N ARG A 109 8.81 20.65 -19.52
CA ARG A 109 8.55 20.38 -18.11
C ARG A 109 8.01 21.60 -17.37
N GLU A 110 8.58 22.78 -17.64
CA GLU A 110 8.11 24.04 -17.05
C GLU A 110 6.69 24.36 -17.50
N ALA A 111 6.41 24.20 -18.79
CA ALA A 111 5.07 24.39 -19.34
C ALA A 111 4.06 23.43 -18.71
N LEU A 112 4.43 22.16 -18.54
CA LEU A 112 3.59 21.15 -17.90
C LEU A 112 3.29 21.49 -16.44
N LEU A 113 4.30 21.90 -15.67
CA LEU A 113 4.13 22.33 -14.28
C LEU A 113 3.19 23.53 -14.17
N THR A 114 3.32 24.50 -15.09
CA THR A 114 2.42 25.65 -15.14
C THR A 114 0.97 25.24 -15.35
N VAL A 115 0.72 24.28 -16.23
CA VAL A 115 -0.63 23.71 -16.44
C VAL A 115 -1.14 23.02 -15.18
N VAL A 116 -0.31 22.21 -14.53
CA VAL A 116 -0.66 21.51 -13.29
C VAL A 116 -1.02 22.49 -12.18
N ASP A 117 -0.23 23.56 -12.02
CA ASP A 117 -0.50 24.62 -11.04
C ASP A 117 -1.82 25.33 -11.31
N ALA A 118 -2.07 25.68 -12.58
CA ALA A 118 -3.34 26.30 -12.98
C ALA A 118 -4.54 25.42 -12.69
N LEU A 119 -4.45 24.11 -12.96
CA LEU A 119 -5.51 23.15 -12.68
C LEU A 119 -5.73 22.98 -11.16
N THR A 120 -4.67 23.00 -10.37
CA THR A 120 -4.74 22.90 -8.91
C THR A 120 -5.47 24.11 -8.32
N VAL A 121 -5.14 25.31 -8.78
CA VAL A 121 -5.82 26.55 -8.35
C VAL A 121 -7.31 26.53 -8.74
N TYR A 122 -7.60 26.04 -9.93
CA TYR A 122 -8.99 25.95 -10.42
C TYR A 122 -9.79 24.89 -9.61
N GLY A 123 -9.18 23.76 -9.34
CA GLY A 123 -9.80 22.70 -8.53
C GLY A 123 -10.12 23.16 -7.12
N ASN A 124 -9.25 23.94 -6.50
CA ASN A 124 -9.45 24.50 -5.17
C ASN A 124 -10.56 25.59 -5.13
N ARG A 125 -10.75 26.32 -6.23
CA ARG A 125 -11.82 27.34 -6.32
C ARG A 125 -13.20 26.74 -6.54
N SER A 126 -13.31 25.64 -7.24
CA SER A 126 -14.59 24.95 -7.42
C SER A 126 -15.04 24.20 -6.16
N GLY A 127 -14.21 24.17 -5.13
CA GLY A 127 -14.59 23.91 -3.73
C GLY A 127 -15.26 22.58 -3.47
N ARG A 128 -15.07 21.56 -4.33
CA ARG A 128 -15.75 20.31 -4.15
C ARG A 128 -15.10 19.16 -4.88
N LEU A 129 -14.38 18.50 -4.11
CA LEU A 129 -14.21 17.06 -4.31
C LEU A 129 -14.41 16.41 -3.00
#